data_163bca16962914331958eac2a0bf2b43
#
_entry.id   163bca16962914331958eac2a0bf2b43
#
_cell.length_a   1.000
_cell.length_b   1.000
_cell.length_c   1.000
_cell.angle_alpha   90.00
_cell.angle_beta   90.00
_cell.angle_gamma   90.00
#
_symmetry.space_group_name_H-M   'P 1'
#
loop_
_entity.id
_entity.type
_entity.pdbx_description
1 polymer ?
#
loop_
_entity_poly.entity_id
_entity_poly.type
_entity_poly.pdbx_seq_one_letter_code
_entity_poly.pdbx_strand_id
1 'polypeptide(L)'
;TVRIAIIGKYIKLQDAYLSVVEALAHAGGAHGLKVELDWVDSEQLVDRASTEERLAGVDGVLVLPGFGHRGAEGKIEAARYARETGTPYLGLCLGMQIEVIEFARNVAGLEMANSTEFEQDTPHPVIDIMPDQVGVEMGGTMRLGHWPCQIVPGTLAEEVYGSGLVHERHRHRYEVNNAYRDALADAGMVFSGTSPDGRLVEIAELGDHPFYIGSQFHPEFKSRPLRPHPLFYGFVGACGETADLDREALRPEQRAAH
;
A
#
# COMPACT_ATOMS: atom_id res chain seq x y z
N THR A 1 9.81 0.03 -19.81
CA THR A 1 10.39 0.39 -18.49
C THR A 1 9.34 1.11 -17.67
N VAL A 2 9.22 0.75 -16.41
CA VAL A 2 8.39 1.44 -15.41
C VAL A 2 9.28 1.95 -14.29
N ARG A 3 9.01 3.17 -13.79
CA ARG A 3 9.73 3.80 -12.68
C ARG A 3 8.85 3.79 -11.44
N ILE A 4 9.27 3.08 -10.41
CA ILE A 4 8.51 2.91 -9.16
C ILE A 4 9.23 3.61 -8.02
N ALA A 5 8.53 4.56 -7.38
CA ALA A 5 9.01 5.20 -6.16
C ALA A 5 8.86 4.25 -4.96
N ILE A 6 9.97 3.97 -4.30
CA ILE A 6 10.03 3.12 -3.10
C ILE A 6 10.16 4.02 -1.88
N ILE A 7 9.05 4.20 -1.17
CA ILE A 7 8.96 5.15 -0.05
C ILE A 7 9.33 4.44 1.26
N GLY A 8 10.41 4.87 1.88
CA GLY A 8 10.88 4.29 3.14
C GLY A 8 11.76 5.23 3.95
N LYS A 9 12.13 4.81 5.18
CA LYS A 9 12.99 5.62 6.06
C LYS A 9 14.46 5.15 6.16
N TYR A 10 14.73 3.94 5.73
CA TYR A 10 16.08 3.33 5.76
C TYR A 10 16.58 2.98 4.37
N ILE A 11 16.34 3.85 3.41
CA ILE A 11 16.68 3.62 2.00
C ILE A 11 18.17 3.39 1.73
N LYS A 12 19.04 3.77 2.68
CA LYS A 12 20.49 3.50 2.61
C LYS A 12 20.84 2.03 2.88
N LEU A 13 19.93 1.28 3.52
CA LEU A 13 20.08 -0.15 3.83
C LEU A 13 19.15 -0.98 2.94
N GLN A 14 19.35 -0.89 1.63
CA GLN A 14 18.49 -1.56 0.64
C GLN A 14 18.40 -3.08 0.82
N ASP A 15 19.42 -3.69 1.40
CA ASP A 15 19.43 -5.13 1.71
C ASP A 15 18.30 -5.55 2.66
N ALA A 16 17.82 -4.62 3.51
CA ALA A 16 16.67 -4.89 4.37
C ALA A 16 15.37 -5.12 3.59
N TYR A 17 15.31 -4.69 2.34
CA TYR A 17 14.15 -4.75 1.45
C TYR A 17 14.37 -5.65 0.23
N LEU A 18 15.39 -6.51 0.27
CA LEU A 18 15.73 -7.40 -0.85
C LEU A 18 14.53 -8.19 -1.37
N SER A 19 13.68 -8.71 -0.47
CA SER A 19 12.49 -9.47 -0.86
C SER A 19 11.46 -8.61 -1.63
N VAL A 20 11.36 -7.32 -1.33
CA VAL A 20 10.49 -6.38 -2.09
C VAL A 20 11.09 -6.14 -3.48
N VAL A 21 12.40 -5.90 -3.56
CA VAL A 21 13.12 -5.71 -4.82
C VAL A 21 12.96 -6.94 -5.73
N GLU A 22 13.16 -8.13 -5.17
CA GLU A 22 12.98 -9.39 -5.90
C GLU A 22 11.52 -9.58 -6.35
N ALA A 23 10.54 -9.28 -5.49
CA ALA A 23 9.13 -9.40 -5.84
C ALA A 23 8.74 -8.47 -7.00
N LEU A 24 9.24 -7.24 -7.03
CA LEU A 24 9.07 -6.31 -8.14
C LEU A 24 9.76 -6.81 -9.42
N ALA A 25 10.97 -7.36 -9.31
CA ALA A 25 11.68 -7.95 -10.43
C ALA A 25 10.94 -9.17 -11.00
N HIS A 26 10.37 -10.04 -10.14
CA HIS A 26 9.56 -11.19 -10.58
C HIS A 26 8.32 -10.71 -11.37
N ALA A 27 7.61 -9.70 -10.85
CA ALA A 27 6.45 -9.14 -11.53
C ALA A 27 6.83 -8.44 -12.85
N GLY A 28 7.91 -7.66 -12.85
CA GLY A 28 8.44 -7.03 -14.07
C GLY A 28 8.80 -8.06 -15.13
N GLY A 29 9.50 -9.13 -14.76
CA GLY A 29 9.84 -10.23 -15.67
C GLY A 29 8.61 -10.90 -16.27
N ALA A 30 7.55 -11.11 -15.48
CA ALA A 30 6.30 -11.71 -15.95
C ALA A 30 5.53 -10.82 -16.94
N HIS A 31 5.63 -9.49 -16.80
CA HIS A 31 5.05 -8.51 -17.73
C HIS A 31 5.97 -8.14 -18.90
N GLY A 32 7.21 -8.63 -18.92
CA GLY A 32 8.21 -8.17 -19.91
C GLY A 32 8.66 -6.73 -19.70
N LEU A 33 8.53 -6.20 -18.50
CA LEU A 33 8.85 -4.83 -18.12
C LEU A 33 10.17 -4.77 -17.34
N LYS A 34 11.00 -3.76 -17.65
CA LYS A 34 12.12 -3.37 -16.79
C LYS A 34 11.59 -2.48 -15.68
N VAL A 35 11.80 -2.86 -14.44
CA VAL A 35 11.43 -2.06 -13.26
C VAL A 35 12.64 -1.25 -12.81
N GLU A 36 12.51 0.06 -12.79
CA GLU A 36 13.49 0.99 -12.23
C GLU A 36 13.01 1.49 -10.87
N LEU A 37 13.84 1.29 -9.84
CA LEU A 37 13.51 1.63 -8.46
C LEU A 37 14.06 3.01 -8.12
N ASP A 38 13.15 3.92 -7.78
CA ASP A 38 13.47 5.25 -7.29
C ASP A 38 13.30 5.29 -5.76
N TRP A 39 14.41 5.20 -5.04
CA TRP A 39 14.40 5.18 -3.58
C TRP A 39 14.17 6.57 -3.01
N VAL A 40 13.10 6.72 -2.25
CA VAL A 40 12.66 8.00 -1.67
C VAL A 40 12.67 7.93 -0.16
N ASP A 41 13.47 8.79 0.46
CA ASP A 41 13.44 8.96 1.92
C ASP A 41 12.17 9.71 2.30
N SER A 42 11.27 9.04 3.05
CA SER A 42 10.01 9.63 3.46
C SER A 42 10.16 10.90 4.32
N GLU A 43 11.30 11.09 4.98
CA GLU A 43 11.57 12.33 5.75
C GLU A 43 11.80 13.56 4.84
N GLN A 44 12.01 13.36 3.54
CA GLN A 44 12.14 14.45 2.56
C GLN A 44 10.78 14.92 2.02
N LEU A 45 9.73 14.15 2.21
CA LEU A 45 8.37 14.48 1.78
C LEU A 45 7.67 15.27 2.90
N VAL A 46 8.06 16.54 3.05
CA VAL A 46 7.64 17.36 4.21
C VAL A 46 6.30 18.04 4.02
N ASP A 47 5.86 18.22 2.77
CA ASP A 47 4.60 18.83 2.38
C ASP A 47 4.16 18.40 0.98
N ARG A 48 3.01 18.88 0.55
CA ARG A 48 2.44 18.60 -0.76
C ARG A 48 3.39 18.97 -1.92
N ALA A 49 3.96 20.15 -1.87
CA ALA A 49 4.78 20.67 -2.98
C ALA A 49 6.06 19.87 -3.15
N SER A 50 6.77 19.57 -2.08
CA SER A 50 7.99 18.72 -2.10
C SER A 50 7.67 17.30 -2.55
N THR A 51 6.49 16.78 -2.19
CA THR A 51 6.03 15.46 -2.60
C THR A 51 5.70 15.42 -4.09
N GLU A 52 4.95 16.37 -4.60
CA GLU A 52 4.63 16.50 -6.03
C GLU A 52 5.90 16.64 -6.89
N GLU A 53 6.86 17.47 -6.47
CA GLU A 53 8.14 17.62 -7.17
C GLU A 53 8.94 16.33 -7.16
N ARG A 54 9.03 15.66 -6.01
CA ARG A 54 9.86 14.45 -5.84
C ARG A 54 9.30 13.23 -6.53
N LEU A 55 7.97 13.11 -6.60
CA LEU A 55 7.28 11.97 -7.21
C LEU A 55 6.83 12.23 -8.66
N ALA A 56 7.14 13.40 -9.22
CA ALA A 56 6.77 13.70 -10.60
C ALA A 56 7.33 12.67 -11.60
N GLY A 57 6.44 12.14 -12.44
CA GLY A 57 6.78 11.19 -13.50
C GLY A 57 7.18 9.80 -13.02
N VAL A 58 6.77 9.38 -11.81
CA VAL A 58 6.81 7.98 -11.41
C VAL A 58 5.56 7.26 -11.92
N ASP A 59 5.72 6.02 -12.32
CA ASP A 59 4.62 5.17 -12.83
C ASP A 59 3.91 4.42 -11.69
N GLY A 60 4.46 4.44 -10.49
CA GLY A 60 3.87 3.83 -9.30
C GLY A 60 4.56 4.23 -8.00
N VAL A 61 3.82 4.12 -6.91
CA VAL A 61 4.27 4.40 -5.54
C VAL A 61 4.13 3.15 -4.69
N LEU A 62 5.22 2.68 -4.10
CA LEU A 62 5.22 1.58 -3.15
C LEU A 62 5.68 2.07 -1.78
N VAL A 63 4.81 1.92 -0.76
CA VAL A 63 5.15 2.27 0.61
C VAL A 63 5.60 1.03 1.37
N LEU A 64 6.86 1.07 1.80
CA LEU A 64 7.55 -0.04 2.45
C LEU A 64 6.99 -0.35 3.85
N PRO A 65 7.11 -1.61 4.29
CA PRO A 65 6.84 -1.97 5.67
C PRO A 65 7.84 -1.28 6.63
N GLY A 66 7.47 -1.18 7.89
CA GLY A 66 8.32 -0.57 8.92
C GLY A 66 7.59 -0.44 10.24
N PHE A 67 8.24 0.23 11.21
CA PHE A 67 7.72 0.50 12.55
C PHE A 67 8.05 1.92 12.99
N GLY A 68 7.25 2.45 13.92
CA GLY A 68 7.45 3.73 14.57
C GLY A 68 7.09 4.95 13.71
N HIS A 69 6.97 6.08 14.37
CA HIS A 69 6.42 7.33 13.83
C HIS A 69 7.34 8.08 12.84
N ARG A 70 8.63 7.80 12.86
CA ARG A 70 9.62 8.51 12.02
C ARG A 70 9.33 8.34 10.54
N GLY A 71 9.17 9.45 9.82
CA GLY A 71 8.85 9.49 8.39
C GLY A 71 7.42 9.06 8.05
N ALA A 72 6.51 8.94 9.05
CA ALA A 72 5.13 8.55 8.82
C ALA A 72 4.37 9.61 7.99
N GLU A 73 4.52 10.90 8.31
CA GLU A 73 3.85 11.97 7.60
C GLU A 73 4.26 12.03 6.12
N GLY A 74 5.53 11.83 5.79
CA GLY A 74 5.97 11.77 4.40
C GLY A 74 5.42 10.56 3.64
N LYS A 75 5.20 9.43 4.32
CA LYS A 75 4.51 8.28 3.72
C LYS A 75 3.04 8.58 3.48
N ILE A 76 2.38 9.32 4.40
CA ILE A 76 0.99 9.76 4.25
C ILE A 76 0.88 10.72 3.05
N GLU A 77 1.81 11.66 2.89
CA GLU A 77 1.86 12.54 1.72
C GLU A 77 2.09 11.76 0.40
N ALA A 78 2.93 10.73 0.41
CA ALA A 78 3.10 9.87 -0.76
C ALA A 78 1.84 9.08 -1.12
N ALA A 79 1.13 8.54 -0.12
CA ALA A 79 -0.15 7.85 -0.32
C ALA A 79 -1.22 8.81 -0.87
N ARG A 80 -1.28 10.04 -0.32
CA ARG A 80 -2.16 11.10 -0.81
C ARG A 80 -1.85 11.48 -2.25
N TYR A 81 -0.56 11.68 -2.60
CA TYR A 81 -0.15 11.95 -3.97
C TYR A 81 -0.66 10.87 -4.91
N ALA A 82 -0.42 9.60 -4.59
CA ALA A 82 -0.88 8.50 -5.43
C ALA A 82 -2.40 8.50 -5.62
N ARG A 83 -3.17 8.69 -4.53
CA ARG A 83 -4.64 8.74 -4.57
C ARG A 83 -5.15 9.89 -5.43
N GLU A 84 -4.61 11.11 -5.25
CA GLU A 84 -5.10 12.31 -5.94
C GLU A 84 -4.68 12.36 -7.42
N THR A 85 -3.56 11.76 -7.79
CA THR A 85 -3.05 11.77 -9.17
C THR A 85 -3.45 10.56 -10.01
N GLY A 86 -4.06 9.54 -9.40
CA GLY A 86 -4.35 8.28 -10.07
C GLY A 86 -3.10 7.42 -10.31
N THR A 87 -1.98 7.72 -9.64
CA THR A 87 -0.75 6.92 -9.72
C THR A 87 -0.94 5.60 -8.98
N PRO A 88 -0.66 4.44 -9.58
CA PRO A 88 -0.73 3.15 -8.91
C PRO A 88 -0.03 3.12 -7.56
N TYR A 89 -0.70 2.57 -6.55
CA TYR A 89 -0.23 2.50 -5.16
C TYR A 89 -0.24 1.07 -4.64
N LEU A 90 0.85 0.67 -3.98
CA LEU A 90 0.91 -0.56 -3.20
C LEU A 90 1.47 -0.28 -1.80
N GLY A 91 0.65 -0.51 -0.77
CA GLY A 91 1.04 -0.39 0.64
C GLY A 91 1.34 -1.74 1.29
N LEU A 92 2.54 -1.92 1.85
CA LEU A 92 2.93 -3.17 2.49
C LEU A 92 2.97 -3.02 4.01
N CYS A 93 2.16 -3.78 4.74
CA CYS A 93 2.06 -3.79 6.21
C CYS A 93 1.81 -2.37 6.76
N LEU A 94 2.85 -1.66 7.21
CA LEU A 94 2.74 -0.25 7.59
C LEU A 94 2.19 0.61 6.43
N GLY A 95 2.50 0.28 5.18
CA GLY A 95 1.99 0.98 4.01
C GLY A 95 0.47 0.95 3.91
N MET A 96 -0.18 -0.18 4.23
CA MET A 96 -1.64 -0.25 4.33
C MET A 96 -2.17 0.64 5.47
N GLN A 97 -1.52 0.64 6.62
CA GLN A 97 -1.93 1.49 7.74
C GLN A 97 -1.82 2.98 7.38
N ILE A 98 -0.78 3.35 6.65
CA ILE A 98 -0.56 4.71 6.12
C ILE A 98 -1.70 5.15 5.19
N GLU A 99 -2.12 4.29 4.25
CA GLU A 99 -3.23 4.63 3.35
C GLU A 99 -4.56 4.80 4.10
N VAL A 100 -4.80 3.99 5.12
CA VAL A 100 -5.99 4.11 5.98
C VAL A 100 -5.98 5.43 6.75
N ILE A 101 -4.83 5.82 7.32
CA ILE A 101 -4.67 7.11 8.02
C ILE A 101 -4.86 8.28 7.05
N GLU A 102 -4.24 8.23 5.87
CA GLU A 102 -4.38 9.25 4.84
C GLU A 102 -5.85 9.43 4.44
N PHE A 103 -6.52 8.35 4.11
CA PHE A 103 -7.91 8.36 3.69
C PHE A 103 -8.85 8.85 4.80
N ALA A 104 -8.62 8.42 6.03
CA ALA A 104 -9.36 8.88 7.20
C ALA A 104 -9.28 10.40 7.35
N ARG A 105 -8.09 10.98 7.24
CA ARG A 105 -7.87 12.43 7.39
C ARG A 105 -8.46 13.23 6.23
N ASN A 106 -8.17 12.83 5.00
CA ASN A 106 -8.38 13.68 3.83
C ASN A 106 -9.68 13.37 3.07
N VAL A 107 -10.30 12.21 3.30
CA VAL A 107 -11.54 11.80 2.62
C VAL A 107 -12.68 11.61 3.62
N ALA A 108 -12.47 10.85 4.69
CA ALA A 108 -13.51 10.58 5.68
C ALA A 108 -13.71 11.72 6.70
N GLY A 109 -12.89 12.79 6.64
CA GLY A 109 -13.05 13.98 7.51
C GLY A 109 -12.69 13.74 8.97
N LEU A 110 -11.95 12.68 9.29
CA LEU A 110 -11.48 12.36 10.63
C LEU A 110 -10.16 13.11 10.89
N GLU A 111 -10.27 14.39 11.18
CA GLU A 111 -9.12 15.25 11.42
C GLU A 111 -8.18 14.65 12.48
N MET A 112 -6.87 14.71 12.23
CA MET A 112 -5.83 14.15 13.09
C MET A 112 -5.90 12.63 13.30
N ALA A 113 -6.65 11.88 12.46
CA ALA A 113 -6.65 10.42 12.51
C ALA A 113 -5.21 9.89 12.44
N ASN A 114 -4.91 8.88 13.26
CA ASN A 114 -3.54 8.35 13.36
C ASN A 114 -3.54 6.90 13.84
N SER A 115 -2.34 6.33 13.92
CA SER A 115 -2.05 5.11 14.65
C SER A 115 -1.65 5.44 16.08
N THR A 116 -2.13 4.66 17.05
CA THR A 116 -1.65 4.74 18.44
C THR A 116 -0.18 4.33 18.61
N GLU A 117 0.42 3.72 17.57
CA GLU A 117 1.87 3.52 17.50
C GLU A 117 2.64 4.84 17.32
N PHE A 118 2.05 5.81 16.60
CA PHE A 118 2.70 7.09 16.28
C PHE A 118 2.30 8.17 17.27
N GLU A 119 1.03 8.23 17.63
CA GLU A 119 0.43 9.22 18.54
C GLU A 119 -0.60 8.55 19.44
N GLN A 120 -0.24 8.29 20.69
CA GLN A 120 -1.09 7.58 21.64
C GLN A 120 -2.39 8.30 21.97
N ASP A 121 -2.36 9.63 21.97
CA ASP A 121 -3.50 10.48 22.32
C ASP A 121 -4.27 11.00 21.09
N THR A 122 -4.13 10.35 19.94
CA THR A 122 -4.87 10.74 18.73
C THR A 122 -6.38 10.71 18.97
N PRO A 123 -7.13 11.73 18.52
CA PRO A 123 -8.59 11.75 18.68
C PRO A 123 -9.31 10.67 17.86
N HIS A 124 -8.66 10.20 16.79
CA HIS A 124 -9.19 9.17 15.91
C HIS A 124 -8.14 8.07 15.69
N PRO A 125 -8.03 7.08 16.61
CA PRO A 125 -7.12 5.96 16.49
C PRO A 125 -7.65 4.94 15.45
N VAL A 126 -7.53 5.27 14.17
CA VAL A 126 -7.98 4.41 13.06
C VAL A 126 -7.12 3.16 12.90
N ILE A 127 -5.89 3.21 13.42
CA ILE A 127 -4.98 2.06 13.57
C ILE A 127 -4.65 1.94 15.06
N ASP A 128 -4.89 0.75 15.63
CA ASP A 128 -4.72 0.53 17.06
C ASP A 128 -4.35 -0.93 17.38
N ILE A 129 -3.97 -1.20 18.62
CA ILE A 129 -3.81 -2.56 19.14
C ILE A 129 -5.21 -3.14 19.40
N MET A 130 -5.42 -4.39 18.96
CA MET A 130 -6.69 -5.06 19.22
C MET A 130 -6.96 -5.23 20.72
N PRO A 131 -8.21 -5.09 21.19
CA PRO A 131 -8.56 -5.13 22.61
C PRO A 131 -8.10 -6.39 23.35
N ASP A 132 -8.07 -7.55 22.68
CA ASP A 132 -7.60 -8.81 23.22
C ASP A 132 -6.07 -8.90 23.37
N GLN A 133 -5.34 -7.91 22.84
CA GLN A 133 -3.88 -7.80 22.95
C GLN A 133 -3.45 -6.75 24.00
N VAL A 134 -4.38 -6.01 24.56
CA VAL A 134 -4.10 -5.01 25.60
C VAL A 134 -3.70 -5.72 26.91
N GLY A 135 -2.54 -5.34 27.46
CA GLY A 135 -2.03 -5.91 28.71
C GLY A 135 -1.23 -7.21 28.57
N VAL A 136 -1.04 -7.72 27.35
CA VAL A 136 -0.12 -8.82 27.06
C VAL A 136 1.30 -8.28 26.90
N GLU A 137 2.32 -9.04 27.37
CA GLU A 137 3.72 -8.64 27.16
C GLU A 137 4.02 -8.40 25.68
N MET A 138 4.84 -7.38 25.39
CA MET A 138 5.12 -6.86 24.04
C MET A 138 5.47 -7.94 22.98
N GLY A 139 6.09 -9.05 23.38
CA GLY A 139 6.40 -10.18 22.50
C GLY A 139 5.20 -11.08 22.17
N GLY A 140 4.15 -11.08 23.01
CA GLY A 140 2.97 -11.94 22.85
C GLY A 140 1.85 -11.32 22.01
N THR A 141 1.93 -10.03 21.68
CA THR A 141 0.90 -9.31 20.90
C THR A 141 1.17 -9.30 19.42
N MET A 142 2.32 -9.79 18.97
CA MET A 142 2.68 -9.76 17.55
C MET A 142 2.00 -10.91 16.80
N ARG A 143 1.26 -10.56 15.75
CA ARG A 143 0.72 -11.53 14.81
C ARG A 143 1.83 -11.97 13.85
N LEU A 144 2.22 -13.25 13.97
CA LEU A 144 3.34 -13.84 13.25
C LEU A 144 2.92 -15.06 12.44
N GLY A 145 3.55 -15.27 11.28
CA GLY A 145 3.41 -16.47 10.47
C GLY A 145 2.29 -16.42 9.45
N HIS A 146 1.82 -17.59 9.04
CA HIS A 146 0.80 -17.75 8.00
C HIS A 146 -0.60 -17.66 8.62
N TRP A 147 -1.42 -16.74 8.07
CA TRP A 147 -2.79 -16.54 8.48
C TRP A 147 -3.72 -16.52 7.27
N PRO A 148 -4.94 -17.03 7.41
CA PRO A 148 -5.92 -17.00 6.33
C PRO A 148 -6.46 -15.58 6.12
N CYS A 149 -6.65 -15.22 4.84
CA CYS A 149 -7.32 -14.02 4.38
C CYS A 149 -8.43 -14.41 3.42
N GLN A 150 -9.65 -14.03 3.73
CA GLN A 150 -10.81 -14.21 2.86
C GLN A 150 -10.92 -13.01 1.93
N ILE A 151 -10.80 -13.26 0.63
CA ILE A 151 -10.96 -12.24 -0.40
C ILE A 151 -12.45 -11.97 -0.64
N VAL A 152 -12.81 -10.70 -0.71
CA VAL A 152 -14.19 -10.25 -0.95
C VAL A 152 -14.46 -10.23 -2.46
N PRO A 153 -15.55 -10.85 -2.94
CA PRO A 153 -15.90 -10.83 -4.36
C PRO A 153 -16.22 -9.42 -4.89
N GLY A 154 -15.89 -9.17 -6.16
CA GLY A 154 -16.16 -7.91 -6.85
C GLY A 154 -15.19 -6.78 -6.51
N THR A 155 -14.02 -7.12 -6.01
CA THR A 155 -12.98 -6.18 -5.57
C THR A 155 -11.72 -6.30 -6.44
N LEU A 156 -10.85 -5.29 -6.40
CA LEU A 156 -9.53 -5.33 -7.03
C LEU A 156 -8.70 -6.50 -6.47
N ALA A 157 -8.82 -6.77 -5.16
CA ALA A 157 -8.17 -7.94 -4.56
C ALA A 157 -8.62 -9.24 -5.23
N GLU A 158 -9.92 -9.42 -5.54
CA GLU A 158 -10.39 -10.59 -6.29
C GLU A 158 -9.81 -10.65 -7.69
N GLU A 159 -9.73 -9.52 -8.40
CA GLU A 159 -9.15 -9.47 -9.76
C GLU A 159 -7.70 -9.97 -9.78
N VAL A 160 -6.89 -9.57 -8.80
CA VAL A 160 -5.48 -9.97 -8.76
C VAL A 160 -5.24 -11.36 -8.17
N TYR A 161 -6.04 -11.81 -7.21
CA TYR A 161 -5.89 -13.14 -6.57
C TYR A 161 -6.66 -14.26 -7.27
N GLY A 162 -7.73 -13.91 -7.96
CA GLY A 162 -8.66 -14.85 -8.60
C GLY A 162 -9.84 -15.27 -7.75
N SER A 163 -9.78 -15.25 -6.45
CA SER A 163 -10.86 -15.46 -5.47
C SER A 163 -10.46 -16.31 -4.25
N GLY A 164 -11.35 -16.37 -3.27
CA GLY A 164 -11.38 -17.37 -2.22
C GLY A 164 -10.52 -17.08 -1.01
N LEU A 165 -10.11 -18.14 -0.34
CA LEU A 165 -9.32 -18.11 0.86
C LEU A 165 -7.84 -18.25 0.51
N VAL A 166 -7.04 -17.24 0.83
CA VAL A 166 -5.60 -17.25 0.67
C VAL A 166 -4.91 -17.24 2.04
N HIS A 167 -3.65 -17.64 2.08
CA HIS A 167 -2.87 -17.66 3.32
C HIS A 167 -1.65 -16.77 3.14
N GLU A 168 -1.50 -15.76 4.00
CA GLU A 168 -0.45 -14.76 3.87
C GLU A 168 0.42 -14.67 5.13
N ARG A 169 1.64 -14.12 4.98
CA ARG A 169 2.60 -14.02 6.09
C ARG A 169 2.48 -12.68 6.78
N HIS A 170 2.27 -12.71 8.09
CA HIS A 170 2.11 -11.53 8.93
C HIS A 170 3.30 -11.33 9.86
N ARG A 171 3.58 -10.05 10.15
CA ARG A 171 4.49 -9.60 11.19
C ARG A 171 4.11 -8.18 11.62
N HIS A 172 3.05 -8.07 12.40
CA HIS A 172 2.59 -6.78 12.89
C HIS A 172 1.82 -6.93 14.21
N ARG A 173 1.60 -5.81 14.88
CA ARG A 173 0.87 -5.72 16.15
C ARG A 173 -0.35 -4.82 16.03
N TYR A 174 -0.23 -3.74 15.25
CA TYR A 174 -1.29 -2.78 15.02
C TYR A 174 -2.16 -3.23 13.86
N GLU A 175 -3.45 -2.91 13.95
CA GLU A 175 -4.50 -3.34 13.04
C GLU A 175 -5.45 -2.18 12.76
N VAL A 176 -6.24 -2.25 11.69
CA VAL A 176 -7.34 -1.32 11.45
C VAL A 176 -8.34 -1.43 12.61
N ASN A 177 -8.66 -0.30 13.23
CA ASN A 177 -9.61 -0.25 14.31
C ASN A 177 -11.04 -0.42 13.81
N ASN A 178 -11.71 -1.49 14.23
CA ASN A 178 -13.06 -1.83 13.80
C ASN A 178 -14.09 -0.74 14.08
N ALA A 179 -13.87 0.13 15.08
CA ALA A 179 -14.77 1.24 15.39
C ALA A 179 -14.87 2.28 14.26
N TYR A 180 -13.92 2.31 13.34
CA TYR A 180 -13.86 3.24 12.22
C TYR A 180 -14.21 2.61 10.87
N ARG A 181 -14.40 1.28 10.80
CA ARG A 181 -14.63 0.58 9.52
C ARG A 181 -15.83 1.11 8.77
N ASP A 182 -16.94 1.31 9.46
CA ASP A 182 -18.17 1.81 8.82
C ASP A 182 -17.97 3.23 8.26
N ALA A 183 -17.36 4.13 9.04
CA ALA A 183 -17.08 5.50 8.61
C ALA A 183 -16.13 5.56 7.40
N LEU A 184 -15.12 4.71 7.37
CA LEU A 184 -14.19 4.60 6.23
C LEU A 184 -14.87 3.99 5.00
N ALA A 185 -15.70 2.96 5.19
CA ALA A 185 -16.45 2.35 4.10
C ALA A 185 -17.50 3.29 3.51
N ASP A 186 -18.23 4.03 4.35
CA ASP A 186 -19.19 5.05 3.91
C ASP A 186 -18.51 6.17 3.09
N ALA A 187 -17.24 6.47 3.39
CA ALA A 187 -16.43 7.42 2.63
C ALA A 187 -15.85 6.83 1.33
N GLY A 188 -15.95 5.52 1.08
CA GLY A 188 -15.56 4.87 -0.16
C GLY A 188 -14.35 3.92 -0.08
N MET A 189 -13.77 3.67 1.11
CA MET A 189 -12.73 2.66 1.26
C MET A 189 -13.34 1.25 1.23
N VAL A 190 -12.72 0.33 0.50
CA VAL A 190 -13.15 -1.05 0.41
C VAL A 190 -12.20 -1.95 1.20
N PHE A 191 -12.74 -2.71 2.15
CA PHE A 191 -11.99 -3.73 2.88
C PHE A 191 -12.15 -5.07 2.17
N SER A 192 -11.26 -5.29 1.20
CA SER A 192 -11.36 -6.38 0.23
C SER A 192 -10.72 -7.69 0.67
N GLY A 193 -10.02 -7.68 1.80
CA GLY A 193 -9.54 -8.89 2.46
C GLY A 193 -9.77 -8.81 3.96
N THR A 194 -10.29 -9.90 4.53
CA THR A 194 -10.55 -9.99 5.98
C THR A 194 -10.09 -11.34 6.53
N SER A 195 -9.91 -11.42 7.86
CA SER A 195 -9.87 -12.73 8.51
C SER A 195 -11.18 -13.49 8.27
N PRO A 196 -11.20 -14.85 8.29
CA PRO A 196 -12.40 -15.63 7.98
C PRO A 196 -13.61 -15.33 8.89
N ASP A 197 -13.36 -14.85 10.11
CA ASP A 197 -14.40 -14.39 11.05
C ASP A 197 -14.84 -12.93 10.77
N GLY A 198 -14.23 -12.27 9.76
CA GLY A 198 -14.52 -10.89 9.36
C GLY A 198 -14.01 -9.83 10.33
N ARG A 199 -13.31 -10.22 11.41
CA ARG A 199 -12.92 -9.32 12.50
C ARG A 199 -11.72 -8.46 12.19
N LEU A 200 -10.74 -8.97 11.41
CA LEU A 200 -9.51 -8.28 11.06
C LEU A 200 -9.53 -7.86 9.60
N VAL A 201 -9.07 -6.65 9.33
CA VAL A 201 -8.85 -6.15 7.97
C VAL A 201 -7.45 -6.57 7.51
N GLU A 202 -7.39 -7.28 6.39
CA GLU A 202 -6.15 -7.79 5.82
C GLU A 202 -5.73 -7.03 4.55
N ILE A 203 -6.72 -6.51 3.81
CA ILE A 203 -6.52 -5.73 2.58
C ILE A 203 -7.51 -4.57 2.58
N ALA A 204 -7.02 -3.39 2.26
CA ALA A 204 -7.81 -2.19 1.98
C ALA A 204 -7.51 -1.70 0.55
N GLU A 205 -8.52 -1.12 -0.12
CA GLU A 205 -8.38 -0.63 -1.50
C GLU A 205 -9.35 0.51 -1.80
N LEU A 206 -9.11 1.22 -2.91
CA LEU A 206 -10.02 2.23 -3.46
C LEU A 206 -10.52 1.76 -4.84
N GLY A 207 -11.83 1.45 -4.93
CA GLY A 207 -12.44 0.89 -6.14
C GLY A 207 -12.47 1.83 -7.35
N ASP A 208 -12.51 3.15 -7.11
CA ASP A 208 -12.54 4.17 -8.17
C ASP A 208 -11.15 4.61 -8.64
N HIS A 209 -10.09 3.98 -8.11
CA HIS A 209 -8.71 4.28 -8.48
C HIS A 209 -8.16 3.21 -9.43
N PRO A 210 -7.31 3.55 -10.43
CA PRO A 210 -6.74 2.57 -11.35
C PRO A 210 -6.07 1.37 -10.67
N PHE A 211 -5.31 1.62 -9.61
CA PHE A 211 -4.75 0.59 -8.74
C PHE A 211 -4.33 1.23 -7.41
N TYR A 212 -5.09 1.02 -6.36
CA TYR A 212 -4.75 1.53 -5.02
C TYR A 212 -5.11 0.49 -3.97
N ILE A 213 -4.12 -0.21 -3.46
CA ILE A 213 -4.32 -1.35 -2.58
C ILE A 213 -3.20 -1.47 -1.56
N GLY A 214 -3.55 -1.81 -0.34
CA GLY A 214 -2.61 -2.15 0.72
C GLY A 214 -2.92 -3.47 1.37
N SER A 215 -1.86 -4.16 1.83
CA SER A 215 -1.97 -5.41 2.56
C SER A 215 -1.35 -5.29 3.95
N GLN A 216 -2.03 -5.83 4.97
CA GLN A 216 -1.50 -5.89 6.34
C GLN A 216 -0.37 -6.92 6.47
N PHE A 217 -0.34 -7.89 5.59
CA PHE A 217 0.66 -8.93 5.50
C PHE A 217 1.84 -8.55 4.59
N HIS A 218 2.80 -9.47 4.45
CA HIS A 218 4.04 -9.32 3.70
C HIS A 218 4.05 -10.22 2.45
N PRO A 219 3.46 -9.78 1.33
CA PRO A 219 3.37 -10.56 0.09
C PRO A 219 4.74 -10.81 -0.55
N GLU A 220 5.73 -9.95 -0.28
CA GLU A 220 7.09 -10.05 -0.82
C GLU A 220 7.76 -11.39 -0.47
N PHE A 221 7.44 -11.99 0.68
CA PHE A 221 8.03 -13.26 1.08
C PHE A 221 7.49 -14.48 0.32
N LYS A 222 6.38 -14.30 -0.41
CA LYS A 222 5.75 -15.38 -1.19
C LYS A 222 5.98 -15.28 -2.70
N SER A 223 6.53 -14.18 -3.18
CA SER A 223 6.86 -14.01 -4.59
C SER A 223 7.97 -14.95 -5.05
N ARG A 224 7.88 -15.45 -6.29
CA ARG A 224 8.87 -16.34 -6.91
C ARG A 224 9.05 -15.95 -8.39
N PRO A 225 10.22 -16.22 -9.02
CA PRO A 225 10.49 -15.83 -10.41
C PRO A 225 9.43 -16.28 -11.42
N LEU A 226 8.94 -17.52 -11.30
CA LEU A 226 7.93 -18.09 -12.21
C LEU A 226 6.50 -17.98 -11.69
N ARG A 227 6.32 -17.39 -10.51
CA ARG A 227 5.03 -17.17 -9.87
C ARG A 227 5.10 -15.93 -8.99
N PRO A 228 5.12 -14.72 -9.61
CA PRO A 228 5.08 -13.48 -8.86
C PRO A 228 3.86 -13.46 -7.95
N HIS A 229 3.99 -12.81 -6.79
CA HIS A 229 2.84 -12.66 -5.91
C HIS A 229 1.76 -11.79 -6.59
N PRO A 230 0.46 -12.15 -6.49
CA PRO A 230 -0.63 -11.45 -7.18
C PRO A 230 -0.63 -9.93 -7.01
N LEU A 231 -0.43 -9.41 -5.80
CA LEU A 231 -0.40 -7.97 -5.54
C LEU A 231 0.75 -7.26 -6.28
N PHE A 232 1.94 -7.86 -6.32
CA PHE A 232 3.06 -7.30 -7.08
C PHE A 232 2.83 -7.39 -8.59
N TYR A 233 2.25 -8.50 -9.04
CA TYR A 233 1.91 -8.69 -10.45
C TYR A 233 0.90 -7.64 -10.92
N GLY A 234 -0.21 -7.46 -10.20
CA GLY A 234 -1.21 -6.44 -10.51
C GLY A 234 -0.64 -5.01 -10.46
N PHE A 235 0.13 -4.70 -9.42
CA PHE A 235 0.75 -3.39 -9.24
C PHE A 235 1.69 -3.02 -10.40
N VAL A 236 2.62 -3.90 -10.77
CA VAL A 236 3.57 -3.64 -11.87
C VAL A 236 2.84 -3.58 -13.21
N GLY A 237 1.77 -4.37 -13.40
CA GLY A 237 0.90 -4.27 -14.58
C GLY A 237 0.26 -2.90 -14.70
N ALA A 238 -0.34 -2.39 -13.64
CA ALA A 238 -0.94 -1.06 -13.59
C ALA A 238 0.08 0.07 -13.83
N CYS A 239 1.30 -0.07 -13.26
CA CYS A 239 2.40 0.86 -13.57
C CYS A 239 2.77 0.86 -15.07
N GLY A 240 2.70 -0.30 -15.73
CA GLY A 240 2.94 -0.42 -17.18
C GLY A 240 1.91 0.33 -18.00
N GLU A 241 0.65 0.23 -17.65
CA GLU A 241 -0.45 0.94 -18.29
C GLU A 241 -0.31 2.46 -18.12
N THR A 242 0.01 2.94 -16.91
CA THR A 242 0.28 4.36 -16.64
C THR A 242 1.43 4.88 -17.50
N ALA A 243 2.54 4.17 -17.55
CA ALA A 243 3.70 4.54 -18.38
C ALA A 243 3.39 4.62 -19.88
N ASP A 244 2.49 3.78 -20.38
CA ASP A 244 2.08 3.80 -21.79
C ASP A 244 1.13 4.97 -22.09
N LEU A 245 0.21 5.31 -21.20
CA LEU A 245 -0.65 6.49 -21.30
C LEU A 245 0.17 7.78 -21.33
N ASP A 246 1.16 7.92 -20.47
CA ASP A 246 2.05 9.09 -20.44
C ASP A 246 2.86 9.21 -21.74
N ARG A 247 3.35 8.11 -22.30
CA ARG A 247 4.06 8.11 -23.59
C ARG A 247 3.15 8.49 -24.76
N GLU A 248 1.89 8.07 -24.74
CA GLU A 248 0.91 8.46 -25.76
C GLU A 248 0.55 9.95 -25.64
N ALA A 249 0.41 10.48 -24.43
CA ALA A 249 0.14 11.91 -24.18
C ALA A 249 1.29 12.82 -24.67
N LEU A 250 2.52 12.33 -24.60
CA LEU A 250 3.74 13.04 -25.07
C LEU A 250 3.96 12.95 -26.60
N ARG A 251 3.06 12.27 -27.37
CA ARG A 251 3.13 12.19 -28.85
C ARG A 251 2.04 13.03 -29.54
N PRO A 252 2.10 14.37 -29.51
CA PRO A 252 1.04 15.20 -30.08
C PRO A 252 1.01 15.25 -31.61
N GLU A 253 2.04 14.77 -32.32
CA GLU A 253 2.23 15.07 -33.76
C GLU A 253 1.71 14.01 -34.73
N GLN A 254 1.17 12.89 -34.32
CA GLN A 254 0.69 11.83 -35.21
C GLN A 254 -0.83 11.80 -35.47
N ARG A 255 -1.62 12.68 -34.85
CA ARG A 255 -3.08 12.77 -35.05
C ARG A 255 -3.52 13.73 -36.19
N ALA A 256 -2.59 14.41 -36.85
CA ALA A 256 -2.88 15.39 -37.93
C ALA A 256 -2.65 14.89 -39.36
N ALA A 257 -2.46 13.58 -39.57
CA ALA A 257 -2.16 13.03 -40.88
C ALA A 257 -3.05 11.83 -41.25
N HIS A 258 -4.37 11.96 -41.03
CA HIS A 258 -5.36 11.11 -41.73
C HIS A 258 -6.66 11.88 -41.97
#